data_f445ba769f684f56ad8f36a94b32bb4b
#
_entry.id   f445ba769f684f56ad8f36a94b32bb4b
#
_cell.length_a   1.000
_cell.length_b   1.000
_cell.length_c   1.000
_cell.angle_alpha   90.00
_cell.angle_beta   90.00
_cell.angle_gamma   90.00
#
_symmetry.space_group_name_H-M   'P 1'
#
loop_
_entity.id
_entity.type
_entity.pdbx_description
1 polymer ?
#
loop_
_entity_poly.entity_id
_entity_poly.type
_entity_poly.pdbx_seq_one_letter_code
_entity_poly.pdbx_strand_id
1 'polypeptide(L)'
;LVEPITLYTLGEQWWDLCAGPHVANTSELNPKAFELESVAGAYWRGDETKAQLQRIYGTAWETADQLSEHRRRKEEALRRDHRRLGKDLDLFSIEDEAGAGLVFWHPRGARMRLLIEDFWRQAHFEGDYELLYTPHVADISLWKTSGHLDFYAESMFGPMQVDERQYQLKPMNCPFHVLTYASKLRSYRELPIRWAELGTVYRYERPGVMHGLMRVRGFTQDDAHVFCLPEQISDEILRILNLTERILSTFDFSNYEINLSTKPDKAIGDDAVWE
;
A
#
# COMPACT_ATOMS: atom_id res chain seq x y z
N LEU A 1 -29.54 -8.13 -14.54
CA LEU A 1 -29.90 -9.27 -13.70
C LEU A 1 -30.21 -8.72 -12.30
N VAL A 2 -31.46 -8.84 -11.86
CA VAL A 2 -31.86 -8.47 -10.49
C VAL A 2 -31.49 -9.69 -9.63
N GLU A 3 -30.49 -9.53 -8.76
CA GLU A 3 -30.17 -10.57 -7.80
C GLU A 3 -31.33 -10.74 -6.81
N PRO A 4 -31.75 -11.98 -6.49
CA PRO A 4 -32.83 -12.20 -5.55
C PRO A 4 -32.43 -11.75 -4.16
N ILE A 5 -33.31 -11.01 -3.49
CA ILE A 5 -33.14 -10.66 -2.07
C ILE A 5 -33.44 -11.91 -1.24
N THR A 6 -32.48 -12.35 -0.43
CA THR A 6 -32.64 -13.48 0.48
C THR A 6 -32.89 -13.02 1.91
N LEU A 7 -33.85 -13.64 2.57
CA LEU A 7 -34.16 -13.43 3.98
C LEU A 7 -33.80 -14.71 4.76
N TYR A 8 -33.03 -14.54 5.82
CA TYR A 8 -32.74 -15.59 6.77
C TYR A 8 -33.53 -15.39 8.04
N THR A 9 -34.18 -16.46 8.53
CA THR A 9 -35.00 -16.43 9.73
C THR A 9 -34.39 -17.32 10.82
N LEU A 10 -34.48 -16.86 12.07
CA LEU A 10 -34.11 -17.64 13.25
C LEU A 10 -35.33 -17.75 14.18
N GLY A 11 -35.92 -18.95 14.24
CA GLY A 11 -37.22 -19.13 14.88
C GLY A 11 -38.30 -18.32 14.17
N GLU A 12 -39.31 -17.91 14.94
CA GLU A 12 -40.48 -17.17 14.43
C GLU A 12 -40.38 -15.65 14.63
N GLN A 13 -39.37 -15.18 15.40
CA GLN A 13 -39.35 -13.80 15.91
C GLN A 13 -38.20 -12.96 15.33
N TRP A 14 -37.23 -13.59 14.64
CA TRP A 14 -36.10 -12.87 14.13
C TRP A 14 -35.86 -13.19 12.64
N TRP A 15 -35.59 -12.16 11.87
CA TRP A 15 -35.18 -12.28 10.46
C TRP A 15 -34.26 -11.14 10.08
N ASP A 16 -33.43 -11.37 9.07
CA ASP A 16 -32.53 -10.37 8.53
C ASP A 16 -32.25 -10.62 7.04
N LEU A 17 -31.81 -9.57 6.35
CA LEU A 17 -31.30 -9.62 4.99
C LEU A 17 -29.88 -10.19 5.01
N CYS A 18 -29.64 -11.29 4.34
CA CYS A 18 -28.32 -11.90 4.26
C CYS A 18 -28.16 -12.71 2.98
N ALA A 19 -26.97 -12.63 2.38
CA ALA A 19 -26.61 -13.39 1.18
C ALA A 19 -26.15 -14.83 1.52
N GLY A 20 -25.99 -15.17 2.81
CA GLY A 20 -25.46 -16.48 3.24
C GLY A 20 -23.95 -16.63 2.99
N PRO A 21 -23.41 -17.87 3.04
CA PRO A 21 -24.12 -19.07 3.52
C PRO A 21 -24.35 -19.07 5.03
N HIS A 22 -25.30 -19.84 5.48
CA HIS A 22 -25.60 -20.10 6.90
C HIS A 22 -25.65 -21.59 7.19
N VAL A 23 -25.28 -21.98 8.41
CA VAL A 23 -25.55 -23.34 8.92
C VAL A 23 -27.05 -23.51 9.20
N ALA A 24 -27.55 -24.74 9.06
CA ALA A 24 -28.96 -25.02 9.34
C ALA A 24 -29.31 -24.91 10.83
N ASN A 25 -28.35 -25.21 11.71
CA ASN A 25 -28.53 -25.11 13.16
C ASN A 25 -27.22 -24.74 13.85
N THR A 26 -27.31 -23.92 14.90
CA THR A 26 -26.15 -23.50 15.70
C THR A 26 -25.38 -24.64 16.37
N SER A 27 -26.02 -25.85 16.52
CA SER A 27 -25.32 -27.05 17.01
C SER A 27 -24.23 -27.55 16.07
N GLU A 28 -24.24 -27.13 14.81
CA GLU A 28 -23.18 -27.44 13.82
C GLU A 28 -21.91 -26.59 14.06
N LEU A 29 -22.02 -25.50 14.82
CA LEU A 29 -20.88 -24.65 15.14
C LEU A 29 -20.09 -25.20 16.32
N ASN A 30 -18.80 -25.34 16.16
CA ASN A 30 -17.92 -25.71 17.26
C ASN A 30 -17.67 -24.52 18.18
N PRO A 31 -18.19 -24.50 19.42
CA PRO A 31 -18.05 -23.36 20.33
C PRO A 31 -16.60 -23.07 20.74
N LYS A 32 -15.68 -24.01 20.51
CA LYS A 32 -14.24 -23.83 20.75
C LYS A 32 -13.48 -23.25 19.55
N ALA A 33 -14.17 -23.07 18.43
CA ALA A 33 -13.57 -22.62 17.17
C ALA A 33 -13.93 -21.16 16.82
N PHE A 34 -14.60 -20.44 17.70
CA PHE A 34 -14.83 -19.00 17.52
C PHE A 34 -14.52 -18.20 18.79
N GLU A 35 -14.27 -16.90 18.62
CA GLU A 35 -13.94 -15.99 19.70
C GLU A 35 -14.54 -14.61 19.43
N LEU A 36 -15.10 -13.99 20.47
CA LEU A 36 -15.45 -12.58 20.45
C LEU A 36 -14.24 -11.77 20.92
N GLU A 37 -13.79 -10.81 20.11
CA GLU A 37 -12.50 -10.14 20.31
C GLU A 37 -12.64 -8.75 20.94
N SER A 38 -13.59 -7.95 20.43
CA SER A 38 -13.74 -6.57 20.89
C SER A 38 -15.12 -5.99 20.58
N VAL A 39 -15.43 -4.88 21.22
CA VAL A 39 -16.61 -4.06 20.93
C VAL A 39 -16.14 -2.63 20.63
N ALA A 40 -16.66 -2.02 19.58
CA ALA A 40 -16.41 -0.64 19.22
C ALA A 40 -17.67 0.08 18.77
N GLY A 41 -17.68 1.42 18.86
CA GLY A 41 -18.71 2.25 18.25
C GLY A 41 -18.63 2.20 16.73
N ALA A 42 -19.78 2.21 16.06
CA ALA A 42 -19.84 2.32 14.61
C ALA A 42 -21.10 3.10 14.20
N TYR A 43 -20.97 4.05 13.28
CA TYR A 43 -22.12 4.74 12.73
C TYR A 43 -22.86 3.87 11.71
N TRP A 44 -24.19 3.94 11.71
CA TRP A 44 -25.00 3.22 10.73
C TRP A 44 -24.60 3.57 9.30
N ARG A 45 -24.20 2.56 8.53
CA ARG A 45 -23.70 2.69 7.15
C ARG A 45 -22.50 3.63 6.99
N GLY A 46 -21.70 3.81 8.06
CA GLY A 46 -20.51 4.68 8.02
C GLY A 46 -20.80 6.19 8.00
N ASP A 47 -22.02 6.59 8.25
CA ASP A 47 -22.49 7.97 8.21
C ASP A 47 -22.54 8.53 9.64
N GLU A 48 -21.65 9.48 9.95
CA GLU A 48 -21.51 10.09 11.28
C GLU A 48 -22.75 10.89 11.74
N THR A 49 -23.64 11.25 10.80
CA THR A 49 -24.91 11.93 11.11
C THR A 49 -26.01 10.99 11.56
N LYS A 50 -25.79 9.67 11.46
CA LYS A 50 -26.76 8.62 11.82
C LYS A 50 -26.48 8.04 13.21
N ALA A 51 -27.37 7.13 13.61
CA ALA A 51 -27.29 6.48 14.91
C ALA A 51 -25.95 5.76 15.09
N GLN A 52 -25.32 5.99 16.24
CA GLN A 52 -24.15 5.23 16.67
C GLN A 52 -24.60 3.89 17.24
N LEU A 53 -24.04 2.82 16.70
CA LEU A 53 -24.28 1.44 17.09
C LEU A 53 -23.04 0.86 17.77
N GLN A 54 -23.21 -0.27 18.43
CA GLN A 54 -22.11 -1.10 18.91
C GLN A 54 -21.80 -2.17 17.86
N ARG A 55 -20.53 -2.27 17.46
CA ARG A 55 -20.03 -3.31 16.58
C ARG A 55 -19.22 -4.31 17.39
N ILE A 56 -19.66 -5.56 17.36
CA ILE A 56 -18.96 -6.67 18.00
C ILE A 56 -18.08 -7.33 16.94
N TYR A 57 -16.79 -7.43 17.24
CA TYR A 57 -15.80 -8.11 16.39
C TYR A 57 -15.54 -9.50 16.94
N GLY A 58 -15.39 -10.44 16.05
CA GLY A 58 -15.05 -11.81 16.41
C GLY A 58 -14.45 -12.54 15.22
N THR A 59 -13.93 -13.73 15.47
CA THR A 59 -13.36 -14.62 14.47
C THR A 59 -13.98 -16.03 14.63
N ALA A 60 -14.15 -16.74 13.53
CA ALA A 60 -14.67 -18.10 13.51
C ALA A 60 -13.79 -18.96 12.58
N TRP A 61 -13.57 -20.20 13.00
CA TRP A 61 -12.70 -21.16 12.36
C TRP A 61 -13.38 -22.52 12.30
N GLU A 62 -12.93 -23.41 11.45
CA GLU A 62 -13.49 -24.78 11.37
C GLU A 62 -13.12 -25.61 12.59
N THR A 63 -11.91 -25.41 13.12
CA THR A 63 -11.39 -26.18 14.27
C THR A 63 -10.84 -25.29 15.37
N ALA A 64 -10.80 -25.83 16.59
CA ALA A 64 -10.17 -25.16 17.74
C ALA A 64 -8.65 -24.94 17.54
N ASP A 65 -7.99 -25.83 16.79
CA ASP A 65 -6.57 -25.73 16.51
C ASP A 65 -6.27 -24.54 15.57
N GLN A 66 -7.11 -24.30 14.56
CA GLN A 66 -7.01 -23.14 13.69
C GLN A 66 -7.20 -21.84 14.50
N LEU A 67 -8.16 -21.79 15.43
CA LEU A 67 -8.33 -20.65 16.32
C LEU A 67 -7.12 -20.46 17.23
N SER A 68 -6.55 -21.52 17.76
CA SER A 68 -5.33 -21.45 18.60
C SER A 68 -4.14 -20.91 17.81
N GLU A 69 -3.98 -21.35 16.56
CA GLU A 69 -2.94 -20.84 15.68
C GLU A 69 -3.16 -19.37 15.32
N HIS A 70 -4.43 -18.97 15.07
CA HIS A 70 -4.77 -17.55 14.87
C HIS A 70 -4.39 -16.69 16.08
N ARG A 71 -4.72 -17.15 17.29
CA ARG A 71 -4.34 -16.45 18.53
C ARG A 71 -2.84 -16.30 18.65
N ARG A 72 -2.10 -17.38 18.40
CA ARG A 72 -0.63 -17.37 18.42
C ARG A 72 -0.05 -16.37 17.42
N ARG A 73 -0.55 -16.34 16.19
CA ARG A 73 -0.13 -15.36 15.16
C ARG A 73 -0.47 -13.94 15.57
N LYS A 74 -1.63 -13.71 16.14
CA LYS A 74 -2.06 -12.39 16.63
C LYS A 74 -1.19 -11.89 17.78
N GLU A 75 -0.86 -12.75 18.75
CA GLU A 75 0.05 -12.43 19.84
C GLU A 75 1.45 -12.12 19.33
N GLU A 76 1.97 -12.92 18.40
CA GLU A 76 3.26 -12.68 17.76
C GLU A 76 3.27 -11.37 16.95
N ALA A 77 2.20 -11.06 16.24
CA ALA A 77 2.06 -9.79 15.53
C ALA A 77 2.09 -8.60 16.49
N LEU A 78 1.39 -8.68 17.63
CA LEU A 78 1.45 -7.64 18.66
C LEU A 78 2.85 -7.50 19.27
N ARG A 79 3.55 -8.62 19.47
CA ARG A 79 4.93 -8.63 19.98
C ARG A 79 5.90 -7.96 19.01
N ARG A 80 5.66 -8.13 17.69
CA ARG A 80 6.48 -7.56 16.60
C ARG A 80 5.97 -6.22 16.09
N ASP A 81 4.95 -5.64 16.70
CA ASP A 81 4.39 -4.37 16.24
C ASP A 81 5.48 -3.29 16.21
N HIS A 82 5.75 -2.77 15.02
CA HIS A 82 6.79 -1.78 14.77
C HIS A 82 6.57 -0.48 15.56
N ARG A 83 5.33 -0.13 15.90
CA ARG A 83 5.00 1.06 16.71
C ARG A 83 5.51 0.91 18.13
N ARG A 84 5.38 -0.31 18.69
CA ARG A 84 5.93 -0.65 19.99
C ARG A 84 7.44 -0.76 19.95
N LEU A 85 7.97 -1.58 19.02
CA LEU A 85 9.41 -1.78 18.88
C LEU A 85 10.15 -0.49 18.52
N GLY A 86 9.54 0.37 17.68
CA GLY A 86 10.08 1.67 17.32
C GLY A 86 10.31 2.56 18.55
N LYS A 87 9.34 2.59 19.46
CA LYS A 87 9.43 3.32 20.71
C LYS A 87 10.41 2.67 21.69
N ASP A 88 10.27 1.35 21.94
CA ASP A 88 11.08 0.61 22.92
C ASP A 88 12.58 0.63 22.57
N LEU A 89 12.91 0.62 21.29
CA LEU A 89 14.27 0.61 20.76
C LEU A 89 14.78 1.98 20.30
N ASP A 90 13.98 3.03 20.44
CA ASP A 90 14.31 4.40 20.02
C ASP A 90 14.70 4.48 18.54
N LEU A 91 13.83 3.94 17.65
CA LEU A 91 14.12 3.86 16.22
C LEU A 91 13.56 5.05 15.43
N PHE A 92 12.36 5.50 15.78
CA PHE A 92 11.68 6.60 15.10
C PHE A 92 10.59 7.20 15.98
N SER A 93 10.16 8.42 15.61
CA SER A 93 8.99 9.08 16.18
C SER A 93 8.16 9.74 15.07
N ILE A 94 6.94 10.14 15.43
CA ILE A 94 6.06 11.00 14.65
C ILE A 94 5.65 12.12 15.60
N GLU A 95 6.08 13.34 15.31
CA GLU A 95 5.89 14.50 16.19
C GLU A 95 4.73 15.36 15.68
N ASP A 96 3.80 15.69 16.57
CA ASP A 96 2.61 16.48 16.22
C ASP A 96 2.98 17.88 15.71
N GLU A 97 4.06 18.46 16.23
CA GLU A 97 4.57 19.79 15.83
C GLU A 97 5.04 19.83 14.39
N ALA A 98 5.53 18.70 13.85
CA ALA A 98 5.94 18.61 12.45
C ALA A 98 4.78 18.22 11.54
N GLY A 99 3.72 17.67 12.11
CA GLY A 99 2.55 17.18 11.39
C GLY A 99 2.45 15.67 11.31
N ALA A 100 1.22 15.20 11.41
CA ALA A 100 0.91 13.77 11.44
C ALA A 100 1.38 13.04 10.17
N GLY A 101 1.98 11.87 10.36
CA GLY A 101 2.43 11.01 9.26
C GLY A 101 3.77 11.42 8.64
N LEU A 102 4.54 12.29 9.30
CA LEU A 102 5.92 12.61 8.94
C LEU A 102 6.86 11.93 9.94
N VAL A 103 7.70 11.05 9.46
CA VAL A 103 8.53 10.16 10.29
C VAL A 103 9.90 10.76 10.56
N PHE A 104 10.28 10.83 11.83
CA PHE A 104 11.62 11.18 12.28
C PHE A 104 12.40 9.91 12.59
N TRP A 105 13.45 9.65 11.84
CA TRP A 105 14.32 8.52 12.08
C TRP A 105 15.40 8.89 13.10
N HIS A 106 15.37 8.22 14.26
CA HIS A 106 16.37 8.40 15.31
C HIS A 106 17.69 7.72 14.93
N PRO A 107 18.80 8.00 15.62
CA PRO A 107 20.12 7.50 15.19
C PRO A 107 20.19 5.99 14.98
N ARG A 108 19.50 5.20 15.80
CA ARG A 108 19.46 3.72 15.65
C ARG A 108 18.64 3.31 14.43
N GLY A 109 17.47 3.91 14.27
CA GLY A 109 16.60 3.66 13.12
C GLY A 109 17.25 4.13 11.81
N ALA A 110 17.89 5.29 11.81
CA ALA A 110 18.63 5.80 10.65
C ALA A 110 19.77 4.85 10.25
N ARG A 111 20.48 4.25 11.22
CA ARG A 111 21.51 3.24 10.95
C ARG A 111 20.93 1.97 10.34
N MET A 112 19.80 1.47 10.86
CA MET A 112 19.10 0.33 10.25
C MET A 112 18.65 0.64 8.82
N ARG A 113 18.08 1.81 8.63
CA ARG A 113 17.66 2.28 7.31
C ARG A 113 18.83 2.33 6.33
N LEU A 114 19.98 2.89 6.71
CA LEU A 114 21.19 2.92 5.87
C LEU A 114 21.63 1.52 5.44
N LEU A 115 21.63 0.54 6.35
CA LEU A 115 21.99 -0.84 6.00
C LEU A 115 21.03 -1.47 4.99
N ILE A 116 19.73 -1.20 5.12
CA ILE A 116 18.72 -1.66 4.16
C ILE A 116 18.90 -0.98 2.81
N GLU A 117 19.13 0.33 2.82
CA GLU A 117 19.38 1.12 1.60
C GLU A 117 20.67 0.71 0.89
N ASP A 118 21.74 0.35 1.63
CA ASP A 118 23.00 -0.14 1.05
C ASP A 118 22.79 -1.51 0.39
N PHE A 119 22.08 -2.42 1.06
CA PHE A 119 21.69 -3.70 0.46
C PHE A 119 20.85 -3.49 -0.81
N TRP A 120 19.87 -2.59 -0.76
CA TRP A 120 19.02 -2.25 -1.90
C TRP A 120 19.84 -1.75 -3.10
N ARG A 121 20.78 -0.80 -2.86
CA ARG A 121 21.66 -0.26 -3.91
C ARG A 121 22.50 -1.38 -4.55
N GLN A 122 23.09 -2.22 -3.74
CA GLN A 122 23.87 -3.35 -4.22
C GLN A 122 23.03 -4.31 -5.07
N ALA A 123 21.84 -4.67 -4.60
CA ALA A 123 20.93 -5.57 -5.33
C ALA A 123 20.50 -4.99 -6.68
N HIS A 124 20.28 -3.67 -6.75
CA HIS A 124 19.91 -3.00 -8.00
C HIS A 124 21.09 -2.90 -8.97
N PHE A 125 22.29 -2.56 -8.51
CA PHE A 125 23.48 -2.58 -9.36
C PHE A 125 23.77 -3.98 -9.94
N GLU A 126 23.62 -5.03 -9.14
CA GLU A 126 23.75 -6.40 -9.60
C GLU A 126 22.62 -6.81 -10.57
N GLY A 127 21.49 -6.16 -10.52
CA GLY A 127 20.36 -6.28 -11.44
C GLY A 127 20.45 -5.42 -12.70
N ASP A 128 21.59 -4.75 -12.95
CA ASP A 128 21.83 -3.82 -14.06
C ASP A 128 20.93 -2.58 -14.03
N TYR A 129 20.59 -2.08 -12.82
CA TYR A 129 19.92 -0.80 -12.67
C TYR A 129 20.91 0.34 -12.46
N GLU A 130 20.62 1.49 -13.07
CA GLU A 130 21.27 2.77 -12.77
C GLU A 130 20.41 3.57 -11.79
N LEU A 131 21.06 4.35 -10.91
CA LEU A 131 20.33 5.11 -9.91
C LEU A 131 20.04 6.53 -10.37
N LEU A 132 18.83 7.00 -10.07
CA LEU A 132 18.43 8.38 -10.21
C LEU A 132 18.22 9.05 -8.84
N TYR A 133 18.31 10.37 -8.84
CA TYR A 133 17.86 11.25 -7.75
C TYR A 133 17.03 12.37 -8.36
N THR A 134 15.77 12.46 -7.97
CA THR A 134 14.86 13.45 -8.53
C THR A 134 14.38 14.47 -7.50
N PRO A 135 14.00 15.69 -7.90
CA PRO A 135 13.51 16.71 -6.98
C PRO A 135 12.26 16.27 -6.22
N HIS A 136 12.04 16.83 -5.03
CA HIS A 136 10.83 16.57 -4.22
C HIS A 136 9.63 17.41 -4.66
N VAL A 137 9.87 18.48 -5.40
CA VAL A 137 8.84 19.41 -5.89
C VAL A 137 9.01 19.66 -7.38
N ALA A 138 7.90 19.87 -8.07
CA ALA A 138 7.87 20.26 -9.46
C ALA A 138 6.80 21.31 -9.73
N ASP A 139 6.93 22.02 -10.83
CA ASP A 139 5.86 22.87 -11.36
C ASP A 139 4.58 22.04 -11.58
N ILE A 140 3.43 22.60 -11.25
CA ILE A 140 2.14 21.91 -11.31
C ILE A 140 1.78 21.42 -12.71
N SER A 141 2.35 22.03 -13.75
CA SER A 141 2.13 21.63 -15.15
C SER A 141 2.59 20.20 -15.43
N LEU A 142 3.62 19.71 -14.74
CA LEU A 142 4.07 18.32 -14.86
C LEU A 142 2.96 17.34 -14.46
N TRP A 143 2.24 17.65 -13.39
CA TRP A 143 1.16 16.82 -12.85
C TRP A 143 -0.12 16.90 -13.69
N LYS A 144 -0.33 18.01 -14.41
CA LYS A 144 -1.37 18.14 -15.42
C LYS A 144 -1.06 17.28 -16.64
N THR A 145 0.16 17.42 -17.18
CA THR A 145 0.61 16.65 -18.36
C THR A 145 0.59 15.15 -18.13
N SER A 146 0.95 14.69 -16.93
CA SER A 146 0.96 13.27 -16.57
C SER A 146 -0.39 12.72 -16.10
N GLY A 147 -1.46 13.55 -16.06
CA GLY A 147 -2.81 13.14 -15.65
C GLY A 147 -2.99 12.91 -14.15
N HIS A 148 -1.98 13.14 -13.33
CA HIS A 148 -2.07 12.89 -11.87
C HIS A 148 -3.10 13.77 -11.18
N LEU A 149 -3.29 15.01 -11.63
CA LEU A 149 -4.29 15.90 -11.06
C LEU A 149 -5.73 15.45 -11.32
N ASP A 150 -5.97 14.68 -12.38
CA ASP A 150 -7.31 14.19 -12.71
C ASP A 150 -7.71 12.95 -11.89
N PHE A 151 -6.73 12.11 -11.53
CA PHE A 151 -6.99 10.82 -10.88
C PHE A 151 -6.55 10.74 -9.42
N TYR A 152 -5.57 11.56 -8.99
CA TYR A 152 -4.94 11.47 -7.68
C TYR A 152 -5.03 12.77 -6.86
N ALA A 153 -5.76 13.79 -7.31
CA ALA A 153 -5.84 15.09 -6.65
C ALA A 153 -6.18 15.00 -5.15
N GLU A 154 -7.10 14.10 -4.77
CA GLU A 154 -7.50 13.90 -3.37
C GLU A 154 -6.37 13.36 -2.48
N SER A 155 -5.38 12.70 -3.06
CA SER A 155 -4.22 12.13 -2.36
C SER A 155 -2.97 13.00 -2.47
N MET A 156 -3.09 14.21 -3.03
CA MET A 156 -1.98 15.16 -3.17
C MET A 156 -2.08 16.26 -2.12
N PHE A 157 -0.95 16.72 -1.61
CA PHE A 157 -0.92 17.97 -0.84
C PHE A 157 -1.38 19.14 -1.71
N GLY A 158 -1.91 20.19 -1.09
CA GLY A 158 -2.24 21.41 -1.82
C GLY A 158 -1.00 22.02 -2.49
N PRO A 159 -1.16 22.65 -3.67
CA PRO A 159 -0.04 23.31 -4.35
C PRO A 159 0.48 24.49 -3.55
N MET A 160 1.79 24.71 -3.65
CA MET A 160 2.48 25.85 -3.05
C MET A 160 2.60 26.97 -4.08
N GLN A 161 2.14 28.16 -3.75
CA GLN A 161 2.33 29.35 -4.60
C GLN A 161 3.71 29.94 -4.33
N VAL A 162 4.54 30.04 -5.37
CA VAL A 162 5.84 30.70 -5.33
C VAL A 162 5.90 31.66 -6.53
N ASP A 163 5.92 32.95 -6.24
CA ASP A 163 5.77 34.01 -7.23
C ASP A 163 4.51 33.79 -8.09
N GLU A 164 4.64 33.76 -9.41
CA GLU A 164 3.55 33.53 -10.36
C GLU A 164 3.33 32.05 -10.70
N ARG A 165 4.08 31.13 -10.06
CA ARG A 165 4.03 29.69 -10.36
C ARG A 165 3.51 28.89 -9.18
N GLN A 166 2.88 27.77 -9.51
CA GLN A 166 2.47 26.78 -8.53
C GLN A 166 3.39 25.57 -8.57
N TYR A 167 3.83 25.15 -7.40
CA TYR A 167 4.66 23.96 -7.22
C TYR A 167 3.90 22.92 -6.40
N GLN A 168 4.20 21.66 -6.67
CA GLN A 168 3.54 20.52 -6.06
C GLN A 168 4.58 19.57 -5.47
N LEU A 169 4.38 19.11 -4.22
CA LEU A 169 5.11 17.98 -3.67
C LEU A 169 4.79 16.72 -4.48
N LYS A 170 5.81 15.94 -4.82
CA LYS A 170 5.62 14.74 -5.64
C LYS A 170 4.89 13.62 -4.89
N PRO A 171 3.75 13.12 -5.39
CA PRO A 171 3.08 11.94 -4.87
C PRO A 171 3.66 10.63 -5.44
N MET A 172 4.40 10.72 -6.55
CA MET A 172 5.01 9.62 -7.29
C MET A 172 6.28 10.09 -7.99
N ASN A 173 7.18 9.16 -8.34
CA ASN A 173 8.45 9.46 -9.03
C ASN A 173 8.33 9.36 -10.56
N CYS A 174 7.33 8.64 -11.08
CA CYS A 174 7.16 8.31 -12.51
C CYS A 174 7.37 9.50 -13.46
N PRO A 175 6.73 10.68 -13.28
CA PRO A 175 6.89 11.80 -14.20
C PRO A 175 8.33 12.32 -14.29
N PHE A 176 9.10 12.25 -13.18
CA PHE A 176 10.50 12.68 -13.17
C PHE A 176 11.41 11.74 -13.94
N HIS A 177 11.19 10.42 -13.82
CA HIS A 177 11.92 9.42 -14.60
C HIS A 177 11.64 9.57 -16.09
N VAL A 178 10.35 9.80 -16.46
CA VAL A 178 9.96 10.07 -17.85
C VAL A 178 10.60 11.37 -18.36
N LEU A 179 10.62 12.45 -17.59
CA LEU A 179 11.33 13.69 -17.96
C LEU A 179 12.84 13.46 -18.15
N THR A 180 13.45 12.68 -17.27
CA THR A 180 14.86 12.30 -17.38
C THR A 180 15.11 11.50 -18.66
N TYR A 181 14.20 10.58 -18.99
CA TYR A 181 14.29 9.83 -20.25
C TYR A 181 14.19 10.75 -21.46
N ALA A 182 13.25 11.69 -21.45
CA ALA A 182 13.01 12.66 -22.54
C ALA A 182 14.06 13.77 -22.64
N SER A 183 14.99 13.90 -21.67
CA SER A 183 15.98 14.98 -21.63
C SER A 183 16.99 14.95 -22.78
N LYS A 184 17.13 13.83 -23.48
CA LYS A 184 17.98 13.66 -24.67
C LYS A 184 17.34 12.69 -25.65
N LEU A 185 17.76 12.79 -26.92
CA LEU A 185 17.42 11.78 -27.92
C LEU A 185 18.07 10.45 -27.55
N ARG A 186 17.29 9.38 -27.67
CA ARG A 186 17.73 8.01 -27.36
C ARG A 186 17.55 7.10 -28.56
N SER A 187 18.45 6.15 -28.69
CA SER A 187 18.31 5.09 -29.68
C SER A 187 17.58 3.89 -29.08
N TYR A 188 16.75 3.22 -29.88
CA TYR A 188 16.17 1.93 -29.47
C TYR A 188 17.22 0.87 -29.11
N ARG A 189 18.47 1.05 -29.56
CA ARG A 189 19.61 0.18 -29.21
C ARG A 189 20.13 0.37 -27.80
N GLU A 190 19.72 1.45 -27.12
CA GLU A 190 20.05 1.68 -25.70
C GLU A 190 19.09 0.92 -24.76
N LEU A 191 17.99 0.41 -25.32
CA LEU A 191 16.96 -0.31 -24.55
C LEU A 191 17.33 -1.79 -24.32
N PRO A 192 17.02 -2.35 -23.16
CA PRO A 192 16.25 -1.76 -22.06
C PRO A 192 17.11 -0.82 -21.19
N ILE A 193 16.50 0.27 -20.71
CA ILE A 193 17.08 1.16 -19.71
C ILE A 193 16.34 0.93 -18.39
N ARG A 194 17.07 0.65 -17.32
CA ARG A 194 16.52 0.36 -15.98
C ARG A 194 17.02 1.41 -15.01
N TRP A 195 16.12 2.24 -14.54
CA TRP A 195 16.43 3.27 -13.56
C TRP A 195 15.68 3.04 -12.26
N ALA A 196 16.40 3.13 -11.14
CA ALA A 196 15.86 2.98 -9.80
C ALA A 196 16.16 4.21 -8.95
N GLU A 197 15.29 4.49 -7.99
CA GLU A 197 15.42 5.58 -7.05
C GLU A 197 14.89 5.16 -5.69
N LEU A 198 15.63 5.47 -4.62
CA LEU A 198 15.03 5.57 -3.29
C LEU A 198 14.27 6.89 -3.24
N GLY A 199 13.10 6.89 -3.89
CA GLY A 199 12.31 8.08 -4.17
C GLY A 199 11.40 8.46 -3.02
N THR A 200 11.69 9.58 -2.34
CA THR A 200 10.80 10.08 -1.29
C THR A 200 9.61 10.79 -1.91
N VAL A 201 8.42 10.37 -1.55
CA VAL A 201 7.14 10.89 -2.03
C VAL A 201 6.26 11.35 -0.88
N TYR A 202 5.26 12.19 -1.20
CA TYR A 202 4.38 12.81 -0.22
C TYR A 202 2.93 12.65 -0.65
N ARG A 203 2.13 11.98 0.19
CA ARG A 203 0.71 11.74 -0.07
C ARG A 203 -0.14 12.31 1.04
N TYR A 204 -1.19 13.03 0.69
CA TYR A 204 -2.15 13.50 1.66
C TYR A 204 -3.05 12.35 2.09
N GLU A 205 -2.67 11.71 3.19
CA GLU A 205 -3.50 10.70 3.83
C GLU A 205 -4.50 11.37 4.76
N ARG A 206 -5.77 10.95 4.69
CA ARG A 206 -6.82 11.51 5.54
C ARG A 206 -6.55 11.21 7.02
N PRO A 207 -6.95 12.09 7.96
CA PRO A 207 -6.93 11.77 9.38
C PRO A 207 -7.68 10.46 9.67
N GLY A 208 -7.13 9.64 10.58
CA GLY A 208 -7.74 8.37 11.00
C GLY A 208 -7.39 7.14 10.16
N VAL A 209 -6.76 7.30 8.98
CA VAL A 209 -6.27 6.15 8.18
C VAL A 209 -4.78 5.89 8.36
N MET A 210 -4.05 6.81 8.97
CA MET A 210 -2.61 6.66 9.21
C MET A 210 -2.34 5.58 10.25
N HIS A 211 -1.27 4.80 10.04
CA HIS A 211 -0.96 3.66 10.89
C HIS A 211 0.55 3.40 10.96
N GLY A 212 1.20 3.89 12.01
CA GLY A 212 2.64 3.72 12.25
C GLY A 212 3.49 4.08 11.02
N LEU A 213 4.38 3.17 10.60
CA LEU A 213 5.15 3.30 9.36
C LEU A 213 4.42 2.73 8.12
N MET A 214 3.32 2.01 8.31
CA MET A 214 2.61 1.34 7.22
C MET A 214 1.80 2.30 6.36
N ARG A 215 1.31 3.40 6.95
CA ARG A 215 0.56 4.42 6.24
C ARG A 215 0.88 5.80 6.78
N VAL A 216 1.67 6.53 6.04
CA VAL A 216 2.29 7.82 6.41
C VAL A 216 2.14 8.83 5.28
N ARG A 217 2.41 10.10 5.56
CA ARG A 217 2.31 11.18 4.56
C ARG A 217 3.61 11.45 3.81
N GLY A 218 4.75 11.07 4.37
CA GLY A 218 6.05 11.19 3.72
C GLY A 218 6.82 9.88 3.88
N PHE A 219 7.22 9.26 2.77
CA PHE A 219 7.93 7.98 2.79
C PHE A 219 8.82 7.82 1.56
N THR A 220 9.82 6.96 1.69
CA THR A 220 10.74 6.63 0.60
C THR A 220 10.32 5.30 -0.02
N GLN A 221 10.15 5.31 -1.33
CA GLN A 221 9.83 4.12 -2.11
C GLN A 221 11.10 3.51 -2.67
N ASP A 222 11.14 2.20 -2.67
CA ASP A 222 11.94 1.39 -3.57
C ASP A 222 11.24 1.41 -4.94
N ASP A 223 11.60 2.37 -5.78
CA ASP A 223 10.91 2.65 -7.03
C ASP A 223 11.84 2.47 -8.23
N ALA A 224 11.33 1.89 -9.31
CA ALA A 224 12.07 1.71 -10.53
C ALA A 224 11.18 1.83 -11.76
N HIS A 225 11.78 2.34 -12.86
CA HIS A 225 11.13 2.44 -14.17
C HIS A 225 12.04 1.82 -15.22
N VAL A 226 11.47 0.87 -15.98
CA VAL A 226 12.14 0.18 -17.06
C VAL A 226 11.57 0.67 -18.39
N PHE A 227 12.43 1.22 -19.23
CA PHE A 227 12.10 1.61 -20.60
C PHE A 227 12.59 0.52 -21.53
N CYS A 228 11.68 -0.17 -22.21
CA CYS A 228 12.01 -1.32 -23.04
C CYS A 228 11.14 -1.38 -24.31
N LEU A 229 11.57 -2.20 -25.27
CA LEU A 229 10.76 -2.53 -26.44
C LEU A 229 9.69 -3.58 -26.08
N PRO A 230 8.58 -3.66 -26.83
CA PRO A 230 7.53 -4.66 -26.57
C PRO A 230 8.04 -6.10 -26.48
N GLU A 231 8.95 -6.48 -27.34
CA GLU A 231 9.58 -7.81 -27.34
C GLU A 231 10.47 -8.10 -26.12
N GLN A 232 10.86 -7.08 -25.37
CA GLN A 232 11.70 -7.20 -24.17
C GLN A 232 10.86 -7.31 -22.88
N ILE A 233 9.53 -7.03 -22.93
CA ILE A 233 8.67 -6.93 -21.74
C ILE A 233 8.72 -8.20 -20.90
N SER A 234 8.58 -9.37 -21.52
CA SER A 234 8.55 -10.65 -20.79
C SER A 234 9.83 -10.91 -20.00
N ASP A 235 10.99 -10.65 -20.62
CA ASP A 235 12.28 -10.85 -19.96
C ASP A 235 12.48 -9.85 -18.82
N GLU A 236 12.06 -8.59 -19.02
CA GLU A 236 12.17 -7.57 -17.99
C GLU A 236 11.23 -7.85 -16.78
N ILE A 237 10.03 -8.34 -17.02
CA ILE A 237 9.11 -8.77 -15.94
C ILE A 237 9.75 -9.91 -15.12
N LEU A 238 10.34 -10.91 -15.77
CA LEU A 238 11.01 -12.00 -15.06
C LEU A 238 12.20 -11.50 -14.23
N ARG A 239 12.97 -10.54 -14.74
CA ARG A 239 14.07 -9.90 -13.98
C ARG A 239 13.56 -9.15 -12.75
N ILE A 240 12.47 -8.40 -12.89
CA ILE A 240 11.84 -7.68 -11.78
C ILE A 240 11.33 -8.67 -10.72
N LEU A 241 10.67 -9.75 -11.11
CA LEU A 241 10.20 -10.78 -10.20
C LEU A 241 11.36 -11.43 -9.42
N ASN A 242 12.45 -11.79 -10.10
CA ASN A 242 13.63 -12.38 -9.48
C ASN A 242 14.29 -11.41 -8.48
N LEU A 243 14.39 -10.12 -8.81
CA LEU A 243 14.92 -9.10 -7.90
C LEU A 243 14.01 -8.93 -6.68
N THR A 244 12.70 -8.88 -6.90
CA THR A 244 11.69 -8.78 -5.83
C THR A 244 11.77 -9.99 -4.88
N GLU A 245 11.84 -11.21 -5.42
CA GLU A 245 11.98 -12.43 -4.62
C GLU A 245 13.28 -12.42 -3.80
N ARG A 246 14.39 -12.01 -4.39
CA ARG A 246 15.68 -11.86 -3.70
C ARG A 246 15.56 -10.88 -2.53
N ILE A 247 14.95 -9.72 -2.73
CA ILE A 247 14.78 -8.71 -1.68
C ILE A 247 13.87 -9.26 -0.57
N LEU A 248 12.71 -9.79 -0.91
CA LEU A 248 11.76 -10.34 0.07
C LEU A 248 12.36 -11.49 0.88
N SER A 249 13.04 -12.44 0.22
CA SER A 249 13.66 -13.59 0.89
C SER A 249 14.78 -13.18 1.86
N THR A 250 15.50 -12.11 1.56
CA THR A 250 16.55 -11.58 2.47
C THR A 250 15.95 -11.10 3.81
N PHE A 251 14.68 -10.67 3.81
CA PHE A 251 13.94 -10.27 5.00
C PHE A 251 13.02 -11.36 5.54
N ASP A 252 13.18 -12.60 5.10
CA ASP A 252 12.38 -13.77 5.51
C ASP A 252 10.89 -13.67 5.14
N PHE A 253 10.54 -12.90 4.10
CA PHE A 253 9.21 -12.88 3.51
C PHE A 253 9.10 -13.96 2.44
N SER A 254 8.81 -15.20 2.86
CA SER A 254 8.68 -16.35 1.97
C SER A 254 7.24 -16.72 1.59
N ASN A 255 6.25 -16.10 2.27
CA ASN A 255 4.83 -16.40 2.09
C ASN A 255 4.10 -15.19 1.53
N TYR A 256 4.07 -15.07 0.21
CA TYR A 256 3.40 -13.99 -0.53
C TYR A 256 2.62 -14.55 -1.72
N GLU A 257 1.61 -13.80 -2.15
CA GLU A 257 0.81 -14.10 -3.34
C GLU A 257 1.12 -13.09 -4.45
N ILE A 258 1.19 -13.60 -5.67
CA ILE A 258 1.36 -12.78 -6.88
C ILE A 258 0.02 -12.73 -7.60
N ASN A 259 -0.51 -11.53 -7.78
CA ASN A 259 -1.77 -11.30 -8.47
C ASN A 259 -1.55 -10.41 -9.70
N LEU A 260 -2.15 -10.77 -10.82
CA LEU A 260 -2.21 -9.92 -12.01
C LEU A 260 -3.38 -8.94 -11.88
N SER A 261 -3.09 -7.64 -11.91
CA SER A 261 -4.13 -6.62 -11.97
C SER A 261 -4.74 -6.55 -13.37
N THR A 262 -6.06 -6.60 -13.45
CA THR A 262 -6.81 -6.46 -14.70
C THR A 262 -7.43 -5.08 -14.79
N LYS A 263 -7.91 -4.70 -16.00
CA LYS A 263 -8.55 -3.41 -16.25
C LYS A 263 -9.75 -3.18 -15.33
N PRO A 264 -9.77 -2.11 -14.50
CA PRO A 264 -10.94 -1.73 -13.72
C PRO A 264 -11.96 -0.97 -14.59
N ASP A 265 -13.21 -0.81 -14.10
CA ASP A 265 -14.28 -0.06 -14.79
C ASP A 265 -13.88 1.40 -15.10
N LYS A 266 -13.10 2.02 -14.21
CA LYS A 266 -12.50 3.35 -14.42
C LYS A 266 -11.00 3.20 -14.66
N ALA A 267 -10.60 3.03 -15.90
CA ALA A 267 -9.22 2.90 -16.32
C ALA A 267 -8.77 4.07 -17.17
N ILE A 268 -7.48 4.36 -17.19
CA ILE A 268 -6.82 5.23 -18.16
C ILE A 268 -6.39 4.38 -19.35
N GLY A 269 -6.57 4.86 -20.56
CA GLY A 269 -6.28 4.16 -21.80
C GLY A 269 -7.46 3.37 -22.35
N ASP A 270 -7.37 3.00 -23.61
CA ASP A 270 -8.34 2.16 -24.29
C ASP A 270 -8.08 0.67 -24.06
N ASP A 271 -8.96 -0.19 -24.58
CA ASP A 271 -8.86 -1.63 -24.38
C ASP A 271 -7.56 -2.20 -24.94
N ALA A 272 -7.09 -1.68 -26.08
CA ALA A 272 -5.86 -2.14 -26.72
C ALA A 272 -4.57 -1.88 -25.89
N VAL A 273 -4.63 -0.97 -24.92
CA VAL A 273 -3.52 -0.72 -23.98
C VAL A 273 -3.51 -1.75 -22.84
N TRP A 274 -4.69 -2.31 -22.53
CA TRP A 274 -4.88 -3.25 -21.42
C TRP A 274 -4.85 -4.72 -21.84
N GLU A 275 -5.02 -5.03 -23.11
CA GLU A 275 -4.87 -6.35 -23.72
C GLU A 275 -3.39 -6.66 -24.02
#